data_693fd99697092005fc14122e15a5bc85
#
_entry.id   693fd99697092005fc14122e15a5bc85
#
_cell.length_a   1.000
_cell.length_b   1.000
_cell.length_c   1.000
_cell.angle_alpha   90.00
_cell.angle_beta   90.00
_cell.angle_gamma   90.00
#
_symmetry.space_group_name_H-M   'P 1'
#
loop_
_entity.id
_entity.type
_entity.pdbx_description
1 polymer ?
#
loop_
_entity_poly.entity_id
_entity_poly.type
_entity_poly.pdbx_seq_one_letter_code
_entity_poly.pdbx_strand_id
1 'polypeptide(L)'
;TVTLVVLLLRPTLPQLLLWTGIAVLFGAVLPFCFVFYMWRMGRVTDCHVGVREQRAWPFVVAIASGAIGVGLLYATGAPPPLVALGAVYLVVGLSLAVVSLQWKISVHSGVLTAAIISLTVVGYHQALYALALVPLVMWARRYRGKHTLAQGLVPLVMVAILTPSAYYGTLMLMR
;
A
#
# COMPACT_ATOMS: atom_id res chain seq x y z
N THR A 1 -3.01 -2.87 8.91
CA THR A 1 -2.01 -1.83 9.28
C THR A 1 -2.69 -0.56 9.76
N VAL A 2 -3.55 0.08 8.94
CA VAL A 2 -4.22 1.34 9.29
C VAL A 2 -5.06 1.21 10.57
N THR A 3 -5.90 0.20 10.68
CA THR A 3 -6.76 -0.05 11.85
C THR A 3 -5.95 -0.15 13.14
N LEU A 4 -4.80 -0.86 13.13
CA LEU A 4 -3.94 -0.98 14.29
C LEU A 4 -3.33 0.36 14.69
N VAL A 5 -2.89 1.15 13.71
CA VAL A 5 -2.34 2.50 13.95
C VAL A 5 -3.40 3.43 14.52
N VAL A 6 -4.61 3.39 13.97
CA VAL A 6 -5.73 4.20 14.49
C VAL A 6 -6.04 3.83 15.94
N LEU A 7 -6.03 2.54 16.31
CA LEU A 7 -6.24 2.10 17.69
C LEU A 7 -5.14 2.60 18.66
N LEU A 8 -3.88 2.67 18.21
CA LEU A 8 -2.76 3.19 19.02
C LEU A 8 -2.90 4.68 19.35
N LEU A 9 -3.59 5.45 18.53
CA LEU A 9 -3.83 6.88 18.72
C LEU A 9 -4.96 7.20 19.72
N ARG A 10 -5.65 6.19 20.27
CA ARG A 10 -6.76 6.28 21.20
C ARG A 10 -7.84 7.31 20.80
N PRO A 11 -8.34 7.29 19.55
CA PRO A 11 -9.40 8.19 19.10
C PRO A 11 -10.74 7.87 19.79
N THR A 12 -11.67 8.82 19.76
CA THR A 12 -13.06 8.52 20.11
C THR A 12 -13.66 7.51 19.11
N LEU A 13 -14.69 6.77 19.54
CA LEU A 13 -15.32 5.78 18.65
C LEU A 13 -15.79 6.35 17.30
N PRO A 14 -16.44 7.54 17.23
CA PRO A 14 -16.79 8.16 15.95
C PRO A 14 -15.57 8.45 15.05
N GLN A 15 -14.48 8.96 15.63
CA GLN A 15 -13.25 9.22 14.88
C GLN A 15 -12.60 7.93 14.38
N LEU A 16 -12.57 6.87 15.21
CA LEU A 16 -12.10 5.55 14.81
C LEU A 16 -12.86 5.02 13.60
N LEU A 17 -14.20 5.06 13.65
CA LEU A 17 -15.04 4.59 12.55
C LEU A 17 -14.85 5.42 11.29
N LEU A 18 -14.82 6.76 11.42
CA LEU A 18 -14.64 7.67 10.29
C LEU A 18 -13.30 7.44 9.58
N TRP A 19 -12.19 7.52 10.30
CA TRP A 19 -10.86 7.42 9.69
C TRP A 19 -10.54 6.02 9.18
N THR A 20 -10.97 4.99 9.90
CA THR A 20 -10.86 3.59 9.42
C THR A 20 -11.73 3.39 8.18
N GLY A 21 -12.96 3.91 8.20
CA GLY A 21 -13.87 3.86 7.05
C GLY A 21 -13.29 4.53 5.81
N ILE A 22 -12.75 5.75 5.94
CA ILE A 22 -12.07 6.45 4.84
C ILE A 22 -10.89 5.60 4.32
N ALA A 23 -10.01 5.15 5.20
CA ALA A 23 -8.82 4.41 4.80
C ALA A 23 -9.15 3.07 4.12
N VAL A 24 -10.14 2.32 4.64
CA VAL A 24 -10.58 1.05 4.06
C VAL A 24 -11.30 1.27 2.74
N LEU A 25 -12.21 2.24 2.68
CA LEU A 25 -12.99 2.53 1.47
C LEU A 25 -12.07 2.95 0.31
N PHE A 26 -11.24 3.95 0.53
CA PHE A 26 -10.40 4.54 -0.53
C PHE A 26 -9.09 3.77 -0.76
N GLY A 27 -8.52 3.14 0.28
CA GLY A 27 -7.28 2.39 0.16
C GLY A 27 -7.45 0.93 -0.27
N ALA A 28 -8.67 0.35 -0.13
CA ALA A 28 -8.88 -1.06 -0.44
C ALA A 28 -10.16 -1.31 -1.24
N VAL A 29 -11.33 -0.92 -0.74
CA VAL A 29 -12.63 -1.31 -1.31
C VAL A 29 -12.81 -0.77 -2.73
N LEU A 30 -12.63 0.53 -2.95
CA LEU A 30 -12.81 1.14 -4.27
C LEU A 30 -11.81 0.58 -5.31
N PRO A 31 -10.49 0.50 -5.04
CA PRO A 31 -9.56 -0.13 -5.96
C PRO A 31 -9.91 -1.59 -6.25
N PHE A 32 -10.28 -2.37 -5.24
CA PHE A 32 -10.65 -3.76 -5.41
C PHE A 32 -11.93 -3.93 -6.25
N CYS A 33 -12.96 -3.14 -5.94
CA CYS A 33 -14.22 -3.13 -6.72
C CYS A 33 -13.97 -2.79 -8.18
N PHE A 34 -13.06 -1.84 -8.46
CA PHE A 34 -12.70 -1.48 -9.82
C PHE A 34 -12.01 -2.64 -10.55
N VAL A 35 -11.04 -3.29 -9.91
CA VAL A 35 -10.37 -4.47 -10.50
C VAL A 35 -11.36 -5.60 -10.72
N PHE A 36 -12.25 -5.86 -9.76
CA PHE A 36 -13.30 -6.86 -9.87
C PHE A 36 -14.26 -6.56 -11.02
N TYR A 37 -14.66 -5.29 -11.18
CA TYR A 37 -15.46 -4.83 -12.32
C TYR A 37 -14.75 -5.09 -13.66
N MET A 38 -13.46 -4.71 -13.76
CA MET A 38 -12.67 -4.97 -14.97
C MET A 38 -12.57 -6.47 -15.29
N TRP A 39 -12.40 -7.30 -14.26
CA TRP A 39 -12.36 -8.75 -14.42
C TRP A 39 -13.71 -9.31 -14.91
N ARG A 40 -14.81 -8.89 -14.33
CA ARG A 40 -16.18 -9.29 -14.76
C ARG A 40 -16.47 -8.86 -16.19
N MET A 41 -15.94 -7.73 -16.64
CA MET A 41 -16.08 -7.23 -18.00
C MET A 41 -15.07 -7.84 -19.00
N GLY A 42 -14.25 -8.80 -18.56
CA GLY A 42 -13.24 -9.45 -19.42
C GLY A 42 -12.07 -8.53 -19.82
N ARG A 43 -11.92 -7.35 -19.18
CA ARG A 43 -10.85 -6.40 -19.47
C ARG A 43 -9.52 -6.76 -18.82
N VAL A 44 -9.54 -7.62 -17.80
CA VAL A 44 -8.37 -8.23 -17.18
C VAL A 44 -8.56 -9.73 -17.07
N THR A 45 -7.48 -10.47 -17.21
CA THR A 45 -7.50 -11.95 -17.28
C THR A 45 -7.75 -12.60 -15.91
N ASP A 46 -7.35 -11.93 -14.84
CA ASP A 46 -7.54 -12.40 -13.46
C ASP A 46 -7.65 -11.21 -12.49
N CYS A 47 -8.25 -11.44 -11.32
CA CYS A 47 -8.43 -10.41 -10.29
C CYS A 47 -7.12 -9.96 -9.60
N HIS A 48 -5.99 -10.63 -9.86
CA HIS A 48 -4.66 -10.22 -9.37
C HIS A 48 -3.89 -9.40 -10.41
N VAL A 49 -4.48 -9.19 -11.59
CA VAL A 49 -3.90 -8.45 -12.72
C VAL A 49 -2.48 -8.93 -13.02
N GLY A 50 -2.36 -10.23 -13.30
CA GLY A 50 -1.07 -10.90 -13.53
C GLY A 50 -0.35 -10.39 -14.78
N VAL A 51 -1.08 -9.95 -15.79
CA VAL A 51 -0.58 -9.40 -17.06
C VAL A 51 -0.18 -7.93 -16.86
N ARG A 52 1.05 -7.59 -17.21
CA ARG A 52 1.63 -6.24 -16.95
C ARG A 52 0.85 -5.14 -17.66
N GLU A 53 0.51 -5.36 -18.91
CA GLU A 53 -0.18 -4.40 -19.80
C GLU A 53 -1.57 -4.02 -19.29
N GLN A 54 -2.18 -4.87 -18.47
CA GLN A 54 -3.50 -4.64 -17.88
C GLN A 54 -3.45 -3.84 -16.57
N ARG A 55 -2.27 -3.51 -16.02
CA ARG A 55 -2.09 -2.88 -14.71
C ARG A 55 -2.27 -1.37 -14.69
N ALA A 56 -2.20 -0.69 -15.83
CA ALA A 56 -2.22 0.76 -15.90
C ALA A 56 -3.47 1.36 -15.22
N TRP A 57 -4.65 0.97 -15.65
CA TRP A 57 -5.91 1.47 -15.09
C TRP A 57 -6.12 1.11 -13.61
N PRO A 58 -5.90 -0.15 -13.17
CA PRO A 58 -5.88 -0.49 -11.74
C PRO A 58 -4.97 0.42 -10.89
N PHE A 59 -3.75 0.73 -11.36
CA PHE A 59 -2.87 1.63 -10.63
C PHE A 59 -3.38 3.07 -10.61
N VAL A 60 -3.87 3.59 -11.75
CA VAL A 60 -4.43 4.96 -11.81
C VAL A 60 -5.59 5.11 -10.82
N VAL A 61 -6.53 4.16 -10.82
CA VAL A 61 -7.68 4.21 -9.91
C VAL A 61 -7.25 4.04 -8.45
N ALA A 62 -6.30 3.15 -8.15
CA ALA A 62 -5.80 2.96 -6.79
C ALA A 62 -5.10 4.23 -6.26
N ILE A 63 -4.27 4.89 -7.08
CA ILE A 63 -3.56 6.12 -6.72
C ILE A 63 -4.57 7.28 -6.56
N ALA A 64 -5.48 7.47 -7.50
CA ALA A 64 -6.50 8.53 -7.43
C ALA A 64 -7.41 8.35 -6.21
N SER A 65 -7.91 7.13 -5.98
CA SER A 65 -8.70 6.78 -4.81
C SER A 65 -7.92 7.05 -3.52
N GLY A 66 -6.68 6.57 -3.43
CA GLY A 66 -5.82 6.81 -2.27
C GLY A 66 -5.56 8.29 -2.01
N ALA A 67 -5.35 9.10 -3.06
CA ALA A 67 -5.15 10.54 -2.94
C ALA A 67 -6.39 11.24 -2.35
N ILE A 68 -7.59 10.87 -2.82
CA ILE A 68 -8.86 11.35 -2.25
C ILE A 68 -8.95 10.93 -0.78
N GLY A 69 -8.64 9.67 -0.46
CA GLY A 69 -8.66 9.16 0.92
C GLY A 69 -7.71 9.93 1.85
N VAL A 70 -6.48 10.23 1.41
CA VAL A 70 -5.52 11.04 2.19
C VAL A 70 -6.03 12.47 2.37
N GLY A 71 -6.57 13.09 1.32
CA GLY A 71 -7.19 14.41 1.41
C GLY A 71 -8.34 14.47 2.41
N LEU A 72 -9.20 13.45 2.43
CA LEU A 72 -10.30 13.33 3.39
C LEU A 72 -9.80 13.11 4.82
N LEU A 73 -8.76 12.27 5.03
CA LEU A 73 -8.14 12.10 6.34
C LEU A 73 -7.61 13.44 6.87
N TYR A 74 -6.90 14.20 6.03
CA TYR A 74 -6.40 15.52 6.39
C TYR A 74 -7.55 16.49 6.70
N ALA A 75 -8.56 16.59 5.84
CA ALA A 75 -9.70 17.49 5.99
C ALA A 75 -10.59 17.16 7.21
N THR A 76 -10.63 15.90 7.65
CA THR A 76 -11.37 15.47 8.85
C THR A 76 -10.56 15.55 10.14
N GLY A 77 -9.37 16.16 10.11
CA GLY A 77 -8.52 16.34 11.28
C GLY A 77 -7.88 15.04 11.78
N ALA A 78 -7.62 14.10 10.90
CA ALA A 78 -6.91 12.88 11.29
C ALA A 78 -5.50 13.21 11.81
N PRO A 79 -5.01 12.48 12.84
CA PRO A 79 -3.69 12.73 13.40
C PRO A 79 -2.58 12.66 12.34
N PRO A 80 -1.54 13.52 12.42
CA PRO A 80 -0.44 13.56 11.45
C PRO A 80 0.18 12.18 11.12
N PRO A 81 0.39 11.25 12.09
CA PRO A 81 0.88 9.92 11.76
C PRO A 81 -0.02 9.12 10.83
N LEU A 82 -1.33 9.31 10.92
CA LEU A 82 -2.28 8.59 10.06
C LEU A 82 -2.30 9.16 8.64
N VAL A 83 -2.25 10.49 8.51
CA VAL A 83 -2.11 11.17 7.19
C VAL A 83 -0.78 10.79 6.55
N ALA A 84 0.32 10.79 7.32
CA ALA A 84 1.64 10.38 6.83
C ALA A 84 1.66 8.94 6.33
N LEU A 85 0.96 8.00 6.99
CA LEU A 85 0.79 6.64 6.48
C LEU A 85 0.04 6.61 5.15
N GLY A 86 -1.01 7.41 5.02
CA GLY A 86 -1.71 7.55 3.74
C GLY A 86 -0.77 8.04 2.62
N ALA A 87 0.05 9.05 2.90
CA ALA A 87 1.07 9.56 1.99
C ALA A 87 2.11 8.49 1.62
N VAL A 88 2.56 7.66 2.58
CA VAL A 88 3.43 6.51 2.32
C VAL A 88 2.81 5.57 1.27
N TYR A 89 1.54 5.20 1.43
CA TYR A 89 0.88 4.31 0.47
C TYR A 89 0.75 4.94 -0.90
N LEU A 90 0.56 6.26 -1.01
CA LEU A 90 0.58 6.97 -2.29
C LEU A 90 1.97 6.94 -2.94
N VAL A 91 3.02 7.31 -2.20
CA VAL A 91 4.40 7.33 -2.72
C VAL A 91 4.85 5.93 -3.14
N VAL A 92 4.62 4.94 -2.28
CA VAL A 92 4.95 3.53 -2.57
C VAL A 92 4.11 3.02 -3.74
N GLY A 93 2.81 3.28 -3.75
CA GLY A 93 1.89 2.87 -4.82
C GLY A 93 2.30 3.45 -6.17
N LEU A 94 2.60 4.75 -6.23
CA LEU A 94 3.08 5.42 -7.44
C LEU A 94 4.41 4.84 -7.92
N SER A 95 5.36 4.63 -7.01
CA SER A 95 6.67 4.07 -7.35
C SER A 95 6.57 2.64 -7.89
N LEU A 96 5.75 1.80 -7.24
CA LEU A 96 5.46 0.45 -7.71
C LEU A 96 4.75 0.47 -9.07
N ALA A 97 3.85 1.42 -9.32
CA ALA A 97 3.16 1.58 -10.59
C ALA A 97 4.16 1.93 -11.70
N VAL A 98 4.96 2.98 -11.51
CA VAL A 98 5.96 3.43 -12.50
C VAL A 98 6.91 2.29 -12.88
N VAL A 99 7.49 1.61 -11.89
CA VAL A 99 8.40 0.49 -12.16
C VAL A 99 7.66 -0.69 -12.77
N SER A 100 6.43 -1.01 -12.32
CA SER A 100 5.64 -2.14 -12.84
C SER A 100 5.21 -1.95 -14.29
N LEU A 101 5.06 -0.72 -14.78
CA LEU A 101 4.76 -0.44 -16.18
C LEU A 101 5.96 -0.67 -17.10
N GLN A 102 7.17 -0.52 -16.60
CA GLN A 102 8.41 -0.73 -17.36
C GLN A 102 8.96 -2.15 -17.19
N TRP A 103 8.93 -2.65 -15.97
CA TRP A 103 9.49 -3.96 -15.63
C TRP A 103 8.56 -4.72 -14.68
N LYS A 104 8.31 -6.01 -14.95
CA LYS A 104 7.39 -6.86 -14.17
C LYS A 104 7.95 -7.12 -12.77
N ILE A 105 7.54 -6.31 -11.78
CA ILE A 105 7.91 -6.48 -10.37
C ILE A 105 6.81 -7.19 -9.57
N SER A 106 7.19 -7.72 -8.39
CA SER A 106 6.25 -8.33 -7.45
C SER A 106 5.62 -7.28 -6.55
N VAL A 107 4.45 -6.77 -6.94
CA VAL A 107 3.69 -5.81 -6.11
C VAL A 107 3.38 -6.39 -4.72
N HIS A 108 3.12 -7.69 -4.61
CA HIS A 108 2.80 -8.32 -3.32
C HIS A 108 3.96 -8.27 -2.32
N SER A 109 5.20 -8.51 -2.76
CA SER A 109 6.37 -8.38 -1.86
C SER A 109 6.59 -6.93 -1.45
N GLY A 110 6.40 -5.98 -2.37
CA GLY A 110 6.49 -4.55 -2.06
C GLY A 110 5.44 -4.11 -1.03
N VAL A 111 4.17 -4.44 -1.26
CA VAL A 111 3.07 -4.05 -0.34
C VAL A 111 3.22 -4.70 1.04
N LEU A 112 3.63 -5.98 1.12
CA LEU A 112 3.90 -6.63 2.40
C LEU A 112 5.02 -5.92 3.15
N THR A 113 6.13 -5.60 2.47
CA THR A 113 7.25 -4.87 3.07
C THR A 113 6.83 -3.47 3.52
N ALA A 114 6.05 -2.73 2.70
CA ALA A 114 5.51 -1.44 3.07
C ALA A 114 4.66 -1.50 4.34
N ALA A 115 3.79 -2.51 4.46
CA ALA A 115 2.94 -2.69 5.64
C ALA A 115 3.78 -2.94 6.91
N ILE A 116 4.80 -3.79 6.83
CA ILE A 116 5.69 -4.12 7.95
C ILE A 116 6.47 -2.87 8.39
N ILE A 117 7.10 -2.16 7.45
CA ILE A 117 7.90 -0.97 7.76
C ILE A 117 7.00 0.17 8.25
N SER A 118 5.80 0.33 7.70
CA SER A 118 4.80 1.31 8.17
C SER A 118 4.43 1.10 9.64
N LEU A 119 4.25 -0.14 10.08
CA LEU A 119 4.03 -0.45 11.50
C LEU A 119 5.24 -0.11 12.35
N THR A 120 6.44 -0.39 11.84
CA THR A 120 7.70 -0.13 12.55
C THR A 120 7.93 1.37 12.77
N VAL A 121 7.73 2.20 11.73
CA VAL A 121 7.94 3.66 11.83
C VAL A 121 6.91 4.36 12.73
N VAL A 122 5.75 3.75 12.95
CA VAL A 122 4.73 4.23 13.90
C VAL A 122 5.05 3.79 15.34
N GLY A 123 6.10 2.98 15.56
CA GLY A 123 6.55 2.56 16.88
C GLY A 123 6.26 1.09 17.23
N TYR A 124 5.62 0.32 16.33
CA TYR A 124 5.38 -1.11 16.54
C TYR A 124 6.56 -1.92 16.01
N HIS A 125 7.70 -1.89 16.70
CA HIS A 125 8.96 -2.50 16.27
C HIS A 125 8.89 -4.03 16.12
N GLN A 126 8.00 -4.71 16.86
CA GLN A 126 7.77 -6.15 16.74
C GLN A 126 7.30 -6.55 15.33
N ALA A 127 6.74 -5.61 14.55
CA ALA A 127 6.39 -5.87 13.16
C ALA A 127 7.58 -6.33 12.31
N LEU A 128 8.82 -5.98 12.67
CA LEU A 128 10.02 -6.42 11.97
C LEU A 128 10.17 -7.95 11.93
N TYR A 129 9.66 -8.68 12.92
CA TYR A 129 9.66 -10.15 12.88
C TYR A 129 8.87 -10.71 11.69
N ALA A 130 7.85 -9.95 11.22
CA ALA A 130 7.08 -10.33 10.04
C ALA A 130 7.88 -10.22 8.73
N LEU A 131 9.07 -9.61 8.71
CA LEU A 131 9.97 -9.64 7.55
C LEU A 131 10.35 -11.08 7.16
N ALA A 132 10.32 -12.02 8.10
CA ALA A 132 10.51 -13.44 7.81
C ALA A 132 9.48 -14.01 6.81
N LEU A 133 8.31 -13.38 6.67
CA LEU A 133 7.29 -13.75 5.67
C LEU A 133 7.66 -13.33 4.25
N VAL A 134 8.53 -12.32 4.09
CA VAL A 134 8.90 -11.79 2.76
C VAL A 134 9.61 -12.84 1.91
N PRO A 135 10.65 -13.56 2.40
CA PRO A 135 11.25 -14.67 1.67
C PRO A 135 10.24 -15.76 1.29
N LEU A 136 9.28 -16.06 2.17
CA LEU A 136 8.23 -17.05 1.91
C LEU A 136 7.33 -16.62 0.75
N VAL A 137 6.90 -15.35 0.74
CA VAL A 137 6.11 -14.79 -0.37
C VAL A 137 6.92 -14.79 -1.67
N MET A 138 8.19 -14.41 -1.63
CA MET A 138 9.06 -14.43 -2.79
C MET A 138 9.26 -15.86 -3.33
N TRP A 139 9.47 -16.83 -2.44
CA TRP A 139 9.58 -18.23 -2.80
C TRP A 139 8.31 -18.75 -3.47
N ALA A 140 7.13 -18.49 -2.87
CA ALA A 140 5.84 -18.90 -3.43
C ALA A 140 5.59 -18.27 -4.82
N ARG A 141 5.99 -17.02 -5.03
CA ARG A 141 5.89 -16.32 -6.32
C ARG A 141 6.83 -16.89 -7.38
N ARG A 142 8.06 -17.26 -6.96
CA ARG A 142 9.04 -17.93 -7.84
C ARG A 142 8.58 -19.35 -8.19
N TYR A 143 8.16 -20.15 -7.20
CA TYR A 143 7.66 -21.50 -7.39
C TYR A 143 6.50 -21.56 -8.41
N ARG A 144 5.60 -20.59 -8.36
CA ARG A 144 4.49 -20.45 -9.33
C ARG A 144 4.91 -19.89 -10.69
N GLY A 145 6.19 -19.70 -10.97
CA GLY A 145 6.69 -19.13 -12.23
C GLY A 145 6.25 -17.68 -12.49
N LYS A 146 5.75 -16.96 -11.48
CA LYS A 146 5.20 -15.60 -11.65
C LYS A 146 6.27 -14.52 -11.69
N HIS A 147 7.39 -14.71 -10.94
CA HIS A 147 8.47 -13.71 -10.81
C HIS A 147 9.84 -14.35 -10.64
N THR A 148 10.89 -13.61 -11.04
CA THR A 148 12.30 -13.92 -10.71
C THR A 148 12.65 -13.40 -9.31
N LEU A 149 13.82 -13.77 -8.78
CA LEU A 149 14.32 -13.23 -7.50
C LEU A 149 14.51 -11.71 -7.57
N ALA A 150 15.09 -11.19 -8.65
CA ALA A 150 15.29 -9.75 -8.84
C ALA A 150 13.96 -8.98 -8.83
N GLN A 151 12.93 -9.54 -9.48
CA GLN A 151 11.57 -8.96 -9.49
C GLN A 151 10.91 -8.93 -8.10
N GLY A 152 11.36 -9.73 -7.17
CA GLY A 152 10.94 -9.71 -5.76
C GLY A 152 11.79 -8.79 -4.89
N LEU A 153 13.12 -8.74 -5.10
CA LEU A 153 14.06 -7.96 -4.28
C LEU A 153 13.99 -6.46 -4.54
N VAL A 154 13.90 -6.04 -5.81
CA VAL A 154 13.87 -4.61 -6.17
C VAL A 154 12.72 -3.86 -5.47
N PRO A 155 11.46 -4.31 -5.53
CA PRO A 155 10.38 -3.62 -4.80
C PRO A 155 10.59 -3.63 -3.28
N LEU A 156 11.22 -4.66 -2.72
CA LEU A 156 11.55 -4.74 -1.30
C LEU A 156 12.51 -3.62 -0.89
N VAL A 157 13.64 -3.51 -1.58
CA VAL A 157 14.67 -2.48 -1.28
C VAL A 157 14.09 -1.07 -1.51
N MET A 158 13.40 -0.87 -2.63
CA MET A 158 12.78 0.41 -2.96
C MET A 158 11.80 0.85 -1.86
N VAL A 159 10.92 -0.03 -1.42
CA VAL A 159 9.90 0.27 -0.42
C VAL A 159 10.53 0.45 0.97
N ALA A 160 11.59 -0.29 1.30
CA ALA A 160 12.31 -0.14 2.57
C ALA A 160 12.92 1.27 2.74
N ILE A 161 13.29 1.91 1.63
CA ILE A 161 13.80 3.29 1.62
C ILE A 161 12.65 4.29 1.57
N LEU A 162 11.69 4.10 0.67
CA LEU A 162 10.62 5.07 0.44
C LEU A 162 9.65 5.20 1.62
N THR A 163 9.36 4.11 2.33
CA THR A 163 8.40 4.13 3.45
C THR A 163 8.82 5.07 4.57
N PRO A 164 10.02 4.95 5.18
CA PRO A 164 10.43 5.89 6.23
C PRO A 164 10.63 7.30 5.69
N SER A 165 11.17 7.46 4.48
CA SER A 165 11.38 8.78 3.87
C SER A 165 10.07 9.53 3.67
N ALA A 166 9.05 8.89 3.12
CA ALA A 166 7.72 9.49 2.92
C ALA A 166 7.02 9.77 4.25
N TYR A 167 7.13 8.86 5.22
CA TYR A 167 6.51 9.02 6.53
C TYR A 167 7.06 10.23 7.29
N TYR A 168 8.37 10.27 7.50
CA TYR A 168 9.01 11.36 8.24
C TYR A 168 8.99 12.67 7.46
N GLY A 169 9.13 12.63 6.11
CA GLY A 169 8.99 13.81 5.27
C GLY A 169 7.61 14.45 5.40
N THR A 170 6.53 13.65 5.38
CA THR A 170 5.17 14.17 5.58
C THR A 170 4.98 14.75 6.99
N LEU A 171 5.51 14.11 8.02
CA LEU A 171 5.44 14.64 9.39
C LEU A 171 6.18 15.98 9.55
N MET A 172 7.29 16.17 8.83
CA MET A 172 8.02 17.44 8.84
C MET A 172 7.22 18.55 8.16
N LEU A 173 6.49 18.24 7.09
CA LEU A 173 5.65 19.22 6.37
C LEU A 173 4.36 19.60 7.13
N MET A 174 3.93 18.78 8.09
CA MET A 174 2.72 19.01 8.90
C MET A 174 3.01 19.67 10.26
N ARG A 175 4.27 19.98 10.57
CA ARG A 175 4.69 20.74 11.77
C ARG A 175 4.55 22.22 11.55
#